data_ef489c0850dad6a1a79437150af23a8c
#
_entry.id   ef489c0850dad6a1a79437150af23a8c
#
_cell.length_a   1.000
_cell.length_b   1.000
_cell.length_c   1.000
_cell.angle_alpha   90.00
_cell.angle_beta   90.00
_cell.angle_gamma   90.00
#
_symmetry.space_group_name_H-M   'P 1'
#
loop_
_entity.id
_entity.type
_entity.pdbx_description
1 polymer ?
#
loop_
_entity_poly.entity_id
_entity_poly.type
_entity_poly.pdbx_seq_one_letter_code
_entity_poly.pdbx_strand_id
1 'polypeptide(L)'
;MEWTFDQAPNVACITCQAVLDGSPVLVVTHYADDHSWAFLDGTDADPSQARVVSMQRVVHQHPELSGISDLPPGMTAMRPAPGMAWRTEPHD
;
A
#
# COMPACT_ATOMS: atom_id res chain seq x y z
N MET A 1 -16.11 8.09 5.04
CA MET A 1 -15.00 7.25 5.51
C MET A 1 -13.97 8.12 6.23
N GLU A 2 -13.55 7.71 7.41
CA GLU A 2 -12.53 8.45 8.15
C GLU A 2 -11.15 8.12 7.58
N TRP A 3 -10.35 9.17 7.32
CA TRP A 3 -9.00 9.01 6.79
C TRP A 3 -8.03 8.76 7.95
N THR A 4 -7.35 7.62 7.95
CA THR A 4 -6.52 7.17 9.08
C THR A 4 -5.02 7.12 8.77
N PHE A 5 -4.63 7.36 7.52
CA PHE A 5 -3.21 7.38 7.15
C PHE A 5 -2.52 8.66 7.60
N ASP A 6 -1.20 8.60 7.81
CA ASP A 6 -0.39 9.74 8.23
C ASP A 6 -0.15 10.75 7.12
N GLN A 7 -0.38 10.37 5.87
CA GLN A 7 -0.28 11.26 4.72
C GLN A 7 -1.69 11.69 4.28
N ALA A 8 -1.80 12.90 3.75
CA ALA A 8 -3.08 13.41 3.28
C ALA A 8 -3.61 12.58 2.09
N PRO A 9 -4.94 12.54 1.87
CA PRO A 9 -5.51 11.71 0.79
C PRO A 9 -4.99 12.02 -0.60
N ASN A 10 -4.57 13.26 -0.85
CA ASN A 10 -4.08 13.69 -2.17
C ASN A 10 -2.58 13.52 -2.36
N VAL A 11 -1.88 12.98 -1.35
CA VAL A 11 -0.43 12.74 -1.46
C VAL A 11 -0.19 11.54 -2.37
N ALA A 12 0.88 11.60 -3.16
CA ALA A 12 1.24 10.53 -4.08
C ALA A 12 1.73 9.28 -3.35
N CYS A 13 1.38 8.13 -3.89
CA CYS A 13 1.92 6.84 -3.43
C CYS A 13 2.33 6.01 -4.64
N ILE A 14 3.07 4.93 -4.37
CA ILE A 14 3.48 3.99 -5.41
C ILE A 14 2.54 2.80 -5.39
N THR A 15 2.11 2.37 -6.58
CA THR A 15 1.33 1.15 -6.74
C THR A 15 1.73 0.50 -8.07
N CYS A 16 0.99 -0.51 -8.49
CA CYS A 16 1.22 -1.15 -9.78
C CYS A 16 -0.08 -1.20 -10.58
N GLN A 17 0.04 -1.38 -11.88
CA GLN A 17 -1.14 -1.41 -12.76
C GLN A 17 -2.13 -2.49 -12.34
N ALA A 18 -1.64 -3.66 -11.89
CA ALA A 18 -2.52 -4.74 -11.46
C ALA A 18 -3.44 -4.32 -10.31
N VAL A 19 -2.92 -3.57 -9.31
CA VAL A 19 -3.73 -3.06 -8.21
C VAL A 19 -4.81 -2.11 -8.74
N LEU A 20 -4.45 -1.23 -9.66
CA LEU A 20 -5.40 -0.29 -10.25
C LEU A 20 -6.47 -1.01 -11.09
N ASP A 21 -6.14 -2.17 -11.63
CA ASP A 21 -7.05 -3.01 -12.40
C ASP A 21 -7.93 -3.91 -11.52
N GLY A 22 -7.77 -3.84 -10.19
CA GLY A 22 -8.63 -4.56 -9.26
C GLY A 22 -7.97 -5.73 -8.53
N SER A 23 -6.70 -6.03 -8.79
CA SER A 23 -6.00 -7.09 -8.05
C SER A 23 -5.84 -6.67 -6.57
N PRO A 24 -5.94 -7.63 -5.64
CA PRO A 24 -5.82 -7.29 -4.22
C PRO A 24 -4.42 -6.77 -3.87
N VAL A 25 -4.35 -5.87 -2.90
CA VAL A 25 -3.09 -5.41 -2.33
C VAL A 25 -2.62 -6.46 -1.32
N LEU A 26 -1.45 -7.04 -1.55
CA LEU A 26 -0.88 -8.07 -0.69
C LEU A 26 0.43 -7.63 -0.03
N VAL A 27 1.01 -6.52 -0.47
CA VAL A 27 2.23 -5.96 0.12
C VAL A 27 2.04 -4.46 0.30
N VAL A 28 2.29 -3.97 1.51
CA VAL A 28 2.24 -2.54 1.84
C VAL A 28 3.57 -2.16 2.48
N THR A 29 4.23 -1.13 1.96
CA THR A 29 5.45 -0.61 2.56
C THR A 29 5.24 0.84 2.95
N HIS A 30 5.67 1.18 4.18
CA HIS A 30 5.68 2.55 4.68
C HIS A 30 7.15 2.96 4.83
N TYR A 31 7.63 3.80 3.92
CA TYR A 31 9.06 4.16 3.85
C TYR A 31 9.45 5.08 4.99
N ALA A 32 10.62 4.84 5.58
CA ALA A 32 11.09 5.61 6.74
C ALA A 32 11.61 6.99 6.35
N ASP A 33 12.16 7.15 5.14
CA ASP A 33 12.87 8.37 4.75
C ASP A 33 11.92 9.54 4.49
N ASP A 34 10.81 9.32 3.81
CA ASP A 34 9.85 10.38 3.46
C ASP A 34 8.42 10.07 3.89
N HIS A 35 8.21 8.96 4.59
CA HIS A 35 6.90 8.48 5.04
C HIS A 35 5.92 8.20 3.89
N SER A 36 6.45 7.96 2.68
CA SER A 36 5.59 7.57 1.57
C SER A 36 5.12 6.12 1.69
N TRP A 37 4.10 5.77 0.92
CA TRP A 37 3.47 4.46 0.96
C TRP A 37 3.57 3.79 -0.41
N ALA A 38 3.70 2.46 -0.41
CA ALA A 38 3.58 1.63 -1.60
C ALA A 38 2.55 0.53 -1.35
N PHE A 39 1.67 0.32 -2.32
CA PHE A 39 0.61 -0.69 -2.25
C PHE A 39 0.73 -1.58 -3.47
N LEU A 40 1.19 -2.82 -3.27
CA LEU A 40 1.55 -3.72 -4.36
C LEU A 40 0.77 -5.04 -4.25
N ASP A 41 0.70 -5.77 -5.35
CA ASP A 41 -0.05 -7.03 -5.41
C ASP A 41 0.79 -8.27 -5.04
N GLY A 42 2.06 -8.07 -4.71
CA GLY A 42 2.94 -9.15 -4.27
C GLY A 42 3.62 -9.93 -5.40
N THR A 43 3.38 -9.57 -6.64
CA THR A 43 4.11 -10.17 -7.76
C THR A 43 5.48 -9.53 -7.92
N ASP A 44 6.37 -10.15 -8.70
CA ASP A 44 7.69 -9.60 -8.97
C ASP A 44 7.59 -8.20 -9.56
N ALA A 45 8.40 -7.29 -9.02
CA ALA A 45 8.35 -5.90 -9.44
C ALA A 45 8.88 -5.72 -10.85
N ASP A 46 8.00 -5.46 -11.79
CA ASP A 46 8.35 -5.00 -13.13
C ASP A 46 8.25 -3.47 -13.09
N PRO A 47 9.37 -2.74 -13.23
CA PRO A 47 9.33 -1.27 -13.18
C PRO A 47 8.38 -0.65 -14.20
N SER A 48 8.13 -1.31 -15.31
CA SER A 48 7.20 -0.80 -16.33
C SER A 48 5.74 -0.81 -15.84
N GLN A 49 5.43 -1.57 -14.80
CA GLN A 49 4.08 -1.65 -14.22
C GLN A 49 3.90 -0.70 -13.03
N ALA A 50 4.96 -0.05 -12.56
CA ALA A 50 4.87 0.89 -11.45
C ALA A 50 4.04 2.11 -11.84
N ARG A 51 3.22 2.59 -10.89
CA ARG A 51 2.36 3.77 -11.09
C ARG A 51 2.42 4.67 -9.86
N VAL A 52 2.34 5.96 -10.10
CA VAL A 52 2.26 6.96 -9.02
C VAL A 52 0.88 7.59 -9.10
N VAL A 53 0.10 7.44 -8.03
CA VAL A 53 -1.28 7.95 -7.95
C VAL A 53 -1.50 8.51 -6.56
N SER A 54 -2.63 9.20 -6.35
CA SER A 54 -2.98 9.67 -5.01
C SER A 54 -3.31 8.49 -4.10
N MET A 55 -2.99 8.63 -2.81
CA MET A 55 -3.31 7.60 -1.83
C MET A 55 -4.81 7.30 -1.79
N GLN A 56 -5.66 8.34 -1.88
CA GLN A 56 -7.10 8.12 -1.84
C GLN A 56 -7.59 7.25 -2.99
N ARG A 57 -6.95 7.32 -4.15
CA ARG A 57 -7.35 6.47 -5.28
C ARG A 57 -7.21 4.98 -4.96
N VAL A 58 -6.09 4.59 -4.35
CA VAL A 58 -5.85 3.20 -3.99
C VAL A 58 -6.73 2.79 -2.82
N VAL A 59 -6.82 3.63 -1.78
CA VAL A 59 -7.57 3.30 -0.57
C VAL A 59 -9.08 3.24 -0.86
N HIS A 60 -9.60 4.11 -1.71
CA HIS A 60 -11.02 4.06 -2.09
C HIS A 60 -11.34 2.80 -2.88
N GLN A 61 -10.42 2.34 -3.72
CA GLN A 61 -10.58 1.11 -4.49
C GLN A 61 -10.42 -0.14 -3.61
N HIS A 62 -9.58 -0.04 -2.57
CA HIS A 62 -9.28 -1.14 -1.64
C HIS A 62 -9.50 -0.65 -0.20
N PRO A 63 -10.77 -0.48 0.23
CA PRO A 63 -11.07 0.16 1.52
C PRO A 63 -10.57 -0.61 2.74
N GLU A 64 -10.30 -1.90 2.62
CA GLU A 64 -9.71 -2.69 3.69
C GLU A 64 -8.30 -2.23 4.08
N LEU A 65 -7.65 -1.42 3.23
CA LEU A 65 -6.32 -0.89 3.54
C LEU A 65 -6.34 0.06 4.73
N SER A 66 -7.48 0.63 5.10
CA SER A 66 -7.56 1.46 6.29
C SER A 66 -7.16 0.68 7.56
N GLY A 67 -7.28 -0.65 7.55
CA GLY A 67 -6.84 -1.50 8.65
C GLY A 67 -5.33 -1.62 8.81
N ILE A 68 -4.54 -1.18 7.82
CA ILE A 68 -3.07 -1.20 7.90
C ILE A 68 -2.48 0.21 8.02
N SER A 69 -3.32 1.22 8.22
CA SER A 69 -2.89 2.61 8.28
C SER A 69 -1.96 2.92 9.46
N ASP A 70 -1.92 2.06 10.47
CA ASP A 70 -1.04 2.20 11.63
C ASP A 70 0.34 1.57 11.44
N LEU A 71 0.65 1.05 10.26
CA LEU A 71 1.97 0.49 9.97
C LEU A 71 3.04 1.54 10.18
N PRO A 72 4.03 1.30 11.08
CA PRO A 72 5.06 2.31 11.34
C PRO A 72 5.97 2.55 10.13
N PRO A 73 6.56 3.76 10.00
CA PRO A 73 7.57 4.00 8.98
C PRO A 73 8.74 3.01 9.11
N GLY A 74 9.24 2.56 7.98
CA GLY A 74 10.33 1.58 7.94
C GLY A 74 9.87 0.14 8.01
N MET A 75 8.56 -0.11 7.94
CA MET A 75 8.02 -1.47 7.99
C MET A 75 7.33 -1.84 6.69
N THR A 76 7.32 -3.14 6.39
CA THR A 76 6.53 -3.72 5.31
C THR A 76 5.54 -4.72 5.90
N ALA A 77 4.31 -4.68 5.43
CA ALA A 77 3.28 -5.66 5.78
C ALA A 77 2.95 -6.49 4.55
N MET A 78 2.76 -7.79 4.74
CA MET A 78 2.41 -8.68 3.64
C MET A 78 1.41 -9.73 4.12
N ARG A 79 0.59 -10.21 3.20
CA ARG A 79 -0.38 -11.28 3.45
C ARG A 79 -0.47 -12.18 2.22
N PRO A 80 -0.80 -13.48 2.41
CA PRO A 80 -0.85 -14.41 1.27
C PRO A 80 -2.10 -14.25 0.41
N ALA A 81 -3.16 -13.66 0.96
CA ALA A 81 -4.43 -13.52 0.24
C ALA A 81 -5.29 -12.45 0.91
N PRO A 82 -6.28 -11.88 0.18
CA PRO A 82 -7.23 -10.95 0.78
C PRO A 82 -7.94 -11.56 1.99
N GLY A 83 -8.15 -10.76 3.03
CA GLY A 83 -8.83 -11.21 4.25
C GLY A 83 -7.93 -11.95 5.24
N MET A 84 -6.72 -12.30 4.84
CA MET A 84 -5.76 -12.94 5.74
C MET A 84 -5.04 -11.90 6.59
N ALA A 85 -4.51 -12.34 7.75
CA ALA A 85 -3.78 -11.44 8.64
C ALA A 85 -2.50 -10.93 7.99
N TRP A 86 -2.17 -9.65 8.25
CA TRP A 86 -0.93 -9.05 7.81
C TRP A 86 0.24 -9.53 8.67
N ARG A 87 1.34 -9.84 8.04
CA ARG A 87 2.61 -10.09 8.71
C ARG A 87 3.53 -8.91 8.44
N THR A 88 4.12 -8.34 9.48
CA THR A 88 4.96 -7.16 9.36
C THR A 88 6.42 -7.51 9.62
N GLU A 89 7.31 -6.82 8.91
CA GLU A 89 8.75 -6.96 9.12
C GLU A 89 9.44 -5.65 8.74
N PRO A 90 10.67 -5.42 9.26
CA PRO A 90 11.41 -4.23 8.86
C PRO A 90 11.70 -4.22 7.36
N HIS A 91 11.61 -3.04 6.79
CA HIS A 91 11.95 -2.79 5.39
C HIS A 91 13.32 -2.13 5.32
N ASP A 92 14.24 -2.80 4.67
CA ASP A 92 15.59 -2.26 4.51
C ASP A 92 15.75 -1.45 3.25
#